data_ad1acc9fb88dfb219d0da233a1955f06
#
_entry.id   ad1acc9fb88dfb219d0da233a1955f06
#
_cell.length_a   1.000
_cell.length_b   1.000
_cell.length_c   1.000
_cell.angle_alpha   90.00
_cell.angle_beta   90.00
_cell.angle_gamma   90.00
#
_symmetry.space_group_name_H-M   'P 1'
#
loop_
_entity.id
_entity.type
_entity.pdbx_description
1 polymer ?
#
loop_
_entity_poly.entity_id
_entity_poly.type
_entity_poly.pdbx_seq_one_letter_code
_entity_poly.pdbx_strand_id
1 'polypeptide(L)'
;MIWHVIALSLVLGSVNAFDIPVRQSFFIEMIEDKNDLGNAIALNSSVVNGARLLGPSVAGLLIATVGEGLCFLINGLSYLAVIASLLLMRLVRKNVSPPGSRAWHDFTEGLKHVFLFEPIRAIILLLGLMSLMGMPYVVLMPLFAKDILHGGPSTLGFLMGGCGVGALTGALYLASRRGVLGLGKMIPIGASIFGFGLIAFSLSRNLFLSLALMTVIGFGQIIELAASNTLLQTIVDDEQRGRVMGFFTVAFLGMAPIGSLIAGAMASVIGAPWTLFIGGVTCLIGAAAFARKLPRLREKARPIYVTRGILPAIASGIECATEGTVPRK
;
A
#
# COMPACT_ATOMS: atom_id res chain seq x y z
N MET A 1 -8.96 19.84 -25.35
CA MET A 1 -9.41 20.35 -24.03
C MET A 1 -8.66 19.69 -22.86
N ILE A 2 -7.36 19.43 -23.04
CA ILE A 2 -6.50 18.79 -22.01
C ILE A 2 -6.43 19.63 -20.73
N TRP A 3 -6.43 20.96 -20.85
CA TRP A 3 -6.37 21.89 -19.72
C TRP A 3 -7.51 21.75 -18.70
N HIS A 4 -8.74 21.41 -19.13
CA HIS A 4 -9.85 21.17 -18.21
C HIS A 4 -9.60 19.91 -17.38
N VAL A 5 -9.06 18.86 -18.00
CA VAL A 5 -8.71 17.62 -17.29
C VAL A 5 -7.61 17.88 -16.26
N ILE A 6 -6.58 18.64 -16.64
CA ILE A 6 -5.48 19.01 -15.72
C ILE A 6 -6.03 19.83 -14.55
N ALA A 7 -6.83 20.87 -14.82
CA ALA A 7 -7.40 21.73 -13.78
C ALA A 7 -8.30 20.93 -12.81
N LEU A 8 -9.21 20.08 -13.34
CA LEU A 8 -10.06 19.24 -12.53
C LEU A 8 -9.29 18.20 -11.72
N SER A 9 -8.22 17.62 -12.30
CA SER A 9 -7.35 16.68 -11.59
C SER A 9 -6.57 17.35 -10.45
N LEU A 10 -6.11 18.60 -10.64
CA LEU A 10 -5.48 19.39 -9.59
C LEU A 10 -6.46 19.70 -8.44
N VAL A 11 -7.69 20.10 -8.76
CA VAL A 11 -8.74 20.34 -7.76
C VAL A 11 -9.04 19.04 -7.00
N LEU A 12 -9.26 17.94 -7.72
CA LEU A 12 -9.54 16.63 -7.10
C LEU A 12 -8.38 16.16 -6.21
N GLY A 13 -7.13 16.32 -6.69
CA GLY A 13 -5.94 15.98 -5.91
C GLY A 13 -5.82 16.82 -4.64
N SER A 14 -6.11 18.13 -4.73
CA SER A 14 -6.11 19.03 -3.58
C SER A 14 -7.20 18.64 -2.57
N VAL A 15 -8.41 18.37 -3.03
CA VAL A 15 -9.51 17.91 -2.16
C VAL A 15 -9.13 16.60 -1.45
N ASN A 16 -8.59 15.61 -2.17
CA ASN A 16 -8.18 14.33 -1.60
C ASN A 16 -7.04 14.47 -0.58
N ALA A 17 -6.13 15.41 -0.79
CA ALA A 17 -5.02 15.68 0.15
C ALA A 17 -5.53 16.11 1.53
N PHE A 18 -6.67 16.80 1.60
CA PHE A 18 -7.31 17.19 2.85
C PHE A 18 -8.32 16.12 3.34
N ASP A 19 -9.11 15.52 2.45
CA ASP A 19 -10.17 14.56 2.81
C ASP A 19 -9.61 13.32 3.49
N ILE A 20 -8.53 12.73 2.94
CA ILE A 20 -7.97 11.46 3.45
C ILE A 20 -7.54 11.57 4.92
N PRO A 21 -6.67 12.52 5.34
CA PRO A 21 -6.24 12.62 6.73
C PRO A 21 -7.37 13.05 7.67
N VAL A 22 -8.26 13.95 7.23
CA VAL A 22 -9.42 14.38 8.01
C VAL A 22 -10.37 13.21 8.25
N ARG A 23 -10.67 12.43 7.23
CA ARG A 23 -11.54 11.25 7.35
C ARG A 23 -10.95 10.19 8.28
N GLN A 24 -9.64 9.97 8.23
CA GLN A 24 -8.96 9.00 9.12
C GLN A 24 -8.99 9.42 10.59
N SER A 25 -8.73 10.69 10.88
CA SER A 25 -8.83 11.20 12.24
C SER A 25 -10.26 11.19 12.77
N PHE A 26 -11.20 11.61 11.92
CA PHE A 26 -12.61 11.64 12.23
C PHE A 26 -13.20 10.24 12.49
N PHE A 27 -12.77 9.23 11.75
CA PHE A 27 -13.20 7.85 11.93
C PHE A 27 -12.93 7.33 13.35
N ILE A 28 -11.78 7.69 13.94
CA ILE A 28 -11.42 7.30 15.31
C ILE A 28 -12.30 8.03 16.34
N GLU A 29 -12.66 9.30 16.06
CA GLU A 29 -13.49 10.12 16.96
C GLU A 29 -14.97 9.70 16.96
N MET A 30 -15.44 9.04 15.88
CA MET A 30 -16.81 8.53 15.78
C MET A 30 -17.09 7.33 16.69
N ILE A 31 -16.04 6.66 17.18
CA ILE A 31 -16.17 5.44 17.98
C ILE A 31 -16.28 5.84 19.44
N GLU A 32 -17.47 5.62 20.03
CA GLU A 32 -17.77 5.98 21.41
C GLU A 32 -17.02 5.06 22.40
N ASP A 33 -17.06 3.74 22.17
CA ASP A 33 -16.36 2.76 23.00
C ASP A 33 -15.03 2.35 22.36
N LYS A 34 -13.92 2.56 23.09
CA LYS A 34 -12.58 2.14 22.64
C LYS A 34 -12.44 0.63 22.42
N ASN A 35 -13.28 -0.17 23.07
CA ASN A 35 -13.29 -1.62 22.89
C ASN A 35 -13.77 -2.01 21.47
N ASP A 36 -14.62 -1.20 20.85
CA ASP A 36 -15.13 -1.42 19.50
C ASP A 36 -14.20 -0.92 18.40
N LEU A 37 -13.13 -0.19 18.75
CA LEU A 37 -12.18 0.38 17.79
C LEU A 37 -11.59 -0.68 16.85
N GLY A 38 -11.21 -1.83 17.39
CA GLY A 38 -10.65 -2.94 16.59
C GLY A 38 -11.65 -3.49 15.58
N ASN A 39 -12.91 -3.66 15.99
CA ASN A 39 -13.99 -4.14 15.12
C ASN A 39 -14.35 -3.12 14.04
N ALA A 40 -14.44 -1.85 14.40
CA ALA A 40 -14.70 -0.76 13.46
C ALA A 40 -13.60 -0.62 12.40
N ILE A 41 -12.32 -0.73 12.78
CA ILE A 41 -11.18 -0.75 11.84
C ILE A 41 -11.27 -1.96 10.91
N ALA A 42 -11.60 -3.15 11.43
CA ALA A 42 -11.76 -4.35 10.62
C ALA A 42 -12.91 -4.21 9.61
N LEU A 43 -14.05 -3.65 10.02
CA LEU A 43 -15.20 -3.41 9.17
C LEU A 43 -14.87 -2.39 8.07
N ASN A 44 -14.27 -1.26 8.42
CA ASN A 44 -13.84 -0.25 7.46
C ASN A 44 -12.84 -0.83 6.44
N SER A 45 -11.87 -1.61 6.90
CA SER A 45 -10.91 -2.29 6.02
C SER A 45 -11.60 -3.27 5.07
N SER A 46 -12.60 -4.00 5.56
CA SER A 46 -13.40 -4.95 4.74
C SER A 46 -14.18 -4.22 3.64
N VAL A 47 -14.81 -3.08 3.97
CA VAL A 47 -15.53 -2.24 3.01
C VAL A 47 -14.57 -1.69 1.94
N VAL A 48 -13.43 -1.14 2.36
CA VAL A 48 -12.44 -0.57 1.43
C VAL A 48 -11.88 -1.66 0.50
N ASN A 49 -11.54 -2.83 1.04
CA ASN A 49 -10.99 -3.92 0.22
C ASN A 49 -12.06 -4.54 -0.68
N GLY A 50 -13.29 -4.69 -0.20
CA GLY A 50 -14.43 -5.11 -1.02
C GLY A 50 -14.70 -4.15 -2.19
N ALA A 51 -14.66 -2.84 -1.92
CA ALA A 51 -14.82 -1.82 -2.96
C ALA A 51 -13.67 -1.86 -3.99
N ARG A 52 -12.43 -2.07 -3.55
CA ARG A 52 -11.29 -2.23 -4.46
C ARG A 52 -11.39 -3.47 -5.34
N LEU A 53 -11.94 -4.56 -4.82
CA LEU A 53 -12.15 -5.80 -5.56
C LEU A 53 -13.27 -5.66 -6.60
N LEU A 54 -14.44 -5.19 -6.18
CA LEU A 54 -15.63 -5.18 -7.00
C LEU A 54 -15.75 -3.92 -7.87
N GLY A 55 -15.25 -2.78 -7.36
CA GLY A 55 -15.41 -1.47 -7.98
C GLY A 55 -14.96 -1.41 -9.44
N PRO A 56 -13.72 -1.80 -9.79
CA PRO A 56 -13.23 -1.74 -11.17
C PRO A 56 -14.04 -2.60 -12.14
N SER A 57 -14.46 -3.79 -11.71
CA SER A 57 -15.27 -4.69 -12.55
C SER A 57 -16.68 -4.15 -12.77
N VAL A 58 -17.31 -3.61 -11.71
CA VAL A 58 -18.63 -2.96 -11.79
C VAL A 58 -18.55 -1.70 -12.65
N ALA A 59 -17.52 -0.86 -12.44
CA ALA A 59 -17.31 0.34 -13.24
C ALA A 59 -17.09 0.01 -14.72
N GLY A 60 -16.25 -1.00 -15.03
CA GLY A 60 -16.00 -1.43 -16.40
C GLY A 60 -17.29 -1.93 -17.10
N LEU A 61 -18.13 -2.68 -16.39
CA LEU A 61 -19.42 -3.14 -16.91
C LEU A 61 -20.40 -1.98 -17.12
N LEU A 62 -20.50 -1.05 -16.16
CA LEU A 62 -21.36 0.12 -16.28
C LEU A 62 -20.92 1.01 -17.46
N ILE A 63 -19.63 1.29 -17.61
CA ILE A 63 -19.10 2.08 -18.72
C ILE A 63 -19.46 1.41 -20.07
N ALA A 64 -19.35 0.08 -20.15
CA ALA A 64 -19.69 -0.67 -21.35
C ALA A 64 -21.18 -0.63 -21.70
N THR A 65 -22.08 -0.52 -20.70
CA THR A 65 -23.53 -0.56 -20.89
C THR A 65 -24.17 0.81 -20.99
N VAL A 66 -23.79 1.76 -20.14
CA VAL A 66 -24.45 3.08 -20.03
C VAL A 66 -23.53 4.25 -20.40
N GLY A 67 -22.25 3.98 -20.69
CA GLY A 67 -21.26 4.97 -21.10
C GLY A 67 -20.61 5.73 -19.94
N GLU A 68 -19.51 6.41 -20.25
CA GLU A 68 -18.67 7.10 -19.26
C GLU A 68 -19.39 8.26 -18.56
N GLY A 69 -20.18 9.05 -19.32
CA GLY A 69 -20.87 10.24 -18.80
C GLY A 69 -21.85 9.91 -17.68
N LEU A 70 -22.63 8.83 -17.82
CA LEU A 70 -23.58 8.41 -16.80
C LEU A 70 -22.86 7.84 -15.56
N CYS A 71 -21.74 7.16 -15.74
CA CYS A 71 -20.90 6.70 -14.63
C CYS A 71 -20.38 7.87 -13.79
N PHE A 72 -19.91 8.95 -14.42
CA PHE A 72 -19.50 10.16 -13.71
C PHE A 72 -20.67 10.83 -12.99
N LEU A 73 -21.85 10.85 -13.60
CA LEU A 73 -23.05 11.41 -12.97
C LEU A 73 -23.45 10.59 -11.72
N ILE A 74 -23.51 9.27 -11.82
CA ILE A 74 -23.81 8.36 -10.70
C ILE A 74 -22.79 8.56 -9.57
N ASN A 75 -21.51 8.63 -9.91
CA ASN A 75 -20.46 8.90 -8.93
C ASN A 75 -20.64 10.27 -8.27
N GLY A 76 -20.95 11.32 -9.04
CA GLY A 76 -21.25 12.66 -8.50
C GLY A 76 -22.43 12.66 -7.55
N LEU A 77 -23.52 11.98 -7.90
CA LEU A 77 -24.70 11.84 -7.05
C LEU A 77 -24.40 11.07 -5.75
N SER A 78 -23.52 10.08 -5.80
CA SER A 78 -23.12 9.34 -4.60
C SER A 78 -22.42 10.23 -3.56
N TYR A 79 -21.69 11.27 -3.99
CA TYR A 79 -21.10 12.25 -3.08
C TYR A 79 -22.13 13.09 -2.35
N LEU A 80 -23.31 13.34 -2.94
CA LEU A 80 -24.40 14.03 -2.24
C LEU A 80 -24.89 13.22 -1.04
N ALA A 81 -24.96 11.90 -1.17
CA ALA A 81 -25.32 11.02 -0.04
C ALA A 81 -24.26 11.08 1.07
N VAL A 82 -22.97 11.15 0.72
CA VAL A 82 -21.88 11.31 1.70
C VAL A 82 -21.99 12.66 2.41
N ILE A 83 -22.19 13.74 1.67
CA ILE A 83 -22.37 15.09 2.24
C ILE A 83 -23.58 15.12 3.18
N ALA A 84 -24.72 14.56 2.74
CA ALA A 84 -25.93 14.50 3.56
C ALA A 84 -25.67 13.71 4.87
N SER A 85 -25.00 12.57 4.80
CA SER A 85 -24.68 11.77 5.99
C SER A 85 -23.76 12.52 6.96
N LEU A 86 -22.76 13.26 6.46
CA LEU A 86 -21.88 14.09 7.28
C LEU A 86 -22.61 15.26 7.94
N LEU A 87 -23.54 15.90 7.23
CA LEU A 87 -24.35 17.01 7.77
C LEU A 87 -25.35 16.55 8.83
N LEU A 88 -25.83 15.31 8.74
CA LEU A 88 -26.75 14.72 9.70
C LEU A 88 -26.05 14.19 10.97
N MET A 89 -24.74 14.08 10.96
CA MET A 89 -23.96 13.63 12.13
C MET A 89 -24.00 14.66 13.26
N ARG A 90 -24.28 14.18 14.45
CA ARG A 90 -24.20 14.97 15.69
C ARG A 90 -22.84 14.71 16.35
N LEU A 91 -21.93 15.67 16.26
CA LEU A 91 -20.60 15.56 16.80
C LEU A 91 -20.55 16.10 18.23
N VAL A 92 -20.01 15.33 19.15
CA VAL A 92 -19.62 15.85 20.46
C VAL A 92 -18.24 16.50 20.30
N ARG A 93 -18.18 17.83 20.39
CA ARG A 93 -16.93 18.59 20.32
C ARG A 93 -16.01 18.16 21.47
N LYS A 94 -14.97 17.40 21.18
CA LYS A 94 -13.81 17.29 22.07
C LYS A 94 -12.92 18.50 21.83
N ASN A 95 -12.53 19.18 22.92
CA ASN A 95 -11.51 20.22 22.86
C ASN A 95 -10.18 19.57 22.44
N VAL A 96 -9.87 19.66 21.15
CA VAL A 96 -8.56 19.29 20.63
C VAL A 96 -7.66 20.50 20.83
N SER A 97 -6.62 20.35 21.62
CA SER A 97 -5.58 21.38 21.72
C SER A 97 -5.02 21.65 20.31
N PRO A 98 -4.87 22.93 19.91
CA PRO A 98 -4.34 23.24 18.59
C PRO A 98 -2.97 22.59 18.42
N PRO A 99 -2.68 22.01 17.24
CA PRO A 99 -1.36 21.47 16.95
C PRO A 99 -0.36 22.61 17.11
N GLY A 100 0.50 22.47 18.13
CA GLY A 100 1.55 23.46 18.38
C GLY A 100 2.44 23.60 17.14
N SER A 101 3.15 24.72 17.02
CA SER A 101 4.03 25.15 15.93
C SER A 101 5.25 24.22 15.64
N ARG A 102 5.14 22.93 15.94
CA ARG A 102 6.21 21.91 15.86
C ARG A 102 6.16 21.04 14.62
N ALA A 103 5.24 21.24 13.67
CA ALA A 103 5.08 20.36 12.51
C ALA A 103 6.39 20.18 11.73
N TRP A 104 7.19 21.23 11.58
CA TRP A 104 8.50 21.14 10.92
C TRP A 104 9.55 20.41 11.76
N HIS A 105 9.55 20.59 13.06
CA HIS A 105 10.42 19.87 13.98
C HIS A 105 10.07 18.38 14.01
N ASP A 106 8.77 18.06 14.09
CA ASP A 106 8.26 16.69 14.06
C ASP A 106 8.59 15.98 12.74
N PHE A 107 8.51 16.69 11.61
CA PHE A 107 8.93 16.18 10.30
C PHE A 107 10.43 15.87 10.27
N THR A 108 11.28 16.79 10.74
CA THR A 108 12.74 16.60 10.73
C THR A 108 13.20 15.51 11.69
N GLU A 109 12.57 15.38 12.86
CA GLU A 109 12.82 14.26 13.78
C GLU A 109 12.38 12.92 13.20
N GLY A 110 11.18 12.87 12.61
CA GLY A 110 10.70 11.68 11.91
C GLY A 110 11.64 11.27 10.78
N LEU A 111 12.13 12.23 10.00
CA LEU A 111 13.10 12.00 8.93
C LEU A 111 14.41 11.41 9.48
N LYS A 112 14.97 12.00 10.54
CA LYS A 112 16.16 11.46 11.21
C LYS A 112 15.94 10.02 11.66
N HIS A 113 14.80 9.73 12.28
CA HIS A 113 14.50 8.38 12.77
C HIS A 113 14.39 7.36 11.64
N VAL A 114 13.70 7.71 10.54
CA VAL A 114 13.59 6.85 9.34
C VAL A 114 14.96 6.58 8.74
N PHE A 115 15.84 7.59 8.62
CA PHE A 115 17.16 7.42 8.00
C PHE A 115 18.19 6.78 8.90
N LEU A 116 18.12 6.94 10.23
CA LEU A 116 19.07 6.36 11.18
C LEU A 116 18.82 4.86 11.41
N PHE A 117 17.56 4.41 11.44
CA PHE A 117 17.25 3.00 11.67
C PHE A 117 17.14 2.23 10.35
N GLU A 118 18.17 1.45 10.03
CA GLU A 118 18.33 0.78 8.74
C GLU A 118 17.13 -0.09 8.33
N PRO A 119 16.44 -0.85 9.23
CA PRO A 119 15.24 -1.60 8.87
C PRO A 119 14.09 -0.74 8.37
N ILE A 120 13.80 0.37 9.05
CA ILE A 120 12.73 1.30 8.65
C ILE A 120 13.05 1.92 7.29
N ARG A 121 14.29 2.42 7.14
CA ARG A 121 14.77 3.01 5.88
C ARG A 121 14.64 2.06 4.71
N ALA A 122 15.07 0.80 4.90
CA ALA A 122 15.05 -0.19 3.82
C ALA A 122 13.62 -0.50 3.36
N ILE A 123 12.66 -0.62 4.27
CA ILE A 123 11.25 -0.86 3.95
C ILE A 123 10.65 0.35 3.20
N ILE A 124 10.85 1.57 3.71
CA ILE A 124 10.29 2.78 3.10
C ILE A 124 10.88 3.03 1.71
N LEU A 125 12.19 2.80 1.51
CA LEU A 125 12.83 2.94 0.21
C LEU A 125 12.32 1.89 -0.79
N LEU A 126 12.14 0.64 -0.39
CA LEU A 126 11.58 -0.38 -1.28
C LEU A 126 10.12 -0.03 -1.65
N LEU A 127 9.31 0.36 -0.68
CA LEU A 127 7.94 0.77 -0.91
C LEU A 127 7.85 1.97 -1.86
N GLY A 128 8.69 2.99 -1.66
CA GLY A 128 8.77 4.15 -2.55
C GLY A 128 9.19 3.78 -3.97
N LEU A 129 10.15 2.87 -4.11
CA LEU A 129 10.58 2.34 -5.41
C LEU A 129 9.46 1.58 -6.12
N MET A 130 8.74 0.72 -5.38
CA MET A 130 7.58 -0.03 -5.88
C MET A 130 6.46 0.91 -6.32
N SER A 131 6.22 1.97 -5.53
CA SER A 131 5.22 2.98 -5.85
C SER A 131 5.63 3.81 -7.08
N LEU A 132 6.90 4.22 -7.17
CA LEU A 132 7.40 5.05 -8.26
C LEU A 132 7.44 4.30 -9.60
N MET A 133 7.90 3.05 -9.61
CA MET A 133 8.17 2.29 -10.83
C MET A 133 7.16 1.19 -11.12
N GLY A 134 6.54 0.64 -10.09
CA GLY A 134 5.58 -0.45 -10.23
C GLY A 134 4.14 0.05 -10.38
N MET A 135 3.66 0.91 -9.47
CA MET A 135 2.27 1.39 -9.45
C MET A 135 1.77 2.07 -10.72
N PRO A 136 2.62 2.71 -11.55
CA PRO A 136 2.18 3.31 -12.81
C PRO A 136 1.51 2.33 -13.79
N TYR A 137 1.60 1.01 -13.56
CA TYR A 137 0.84 0.04 -14.37
C TYR A 137 -0.65 0.39 -14.44
N VAL A 138 -1.22 0.94 -13.37
CA VAL A 138 -2.65 1.33 -13.31
C VAL A 138 -2.97 2.38 -14.39
N VAL A 139 -2.09 3.34 -14.59
CA VAL A 139 -2.26 4.41 -15.59
C VAL A 139 -2.07 3.89 -17.01
N LEU A 140 -1.25 2.84 -17.19
CA LEU A 140 -1.01 2.23 -18.48
C LEU A 140 -2.07 1.17 -18.87
N MET A 141 -2.91 0.71 -17.92
CA MET A 141 -3.91 -0.33 -18.18
C MET A 141 -4.91 0.00 -19.30
N PRO A 142 -5.43 1.24 -19.43
CA PRO A 142 -6.29 1.58 -20.55
C PRO A 142 -5.63 1.37 -21.92
N LEU A 143 -4.32 1.67 -22.04
CA LEU A 143 -3.55 1.43 -23.27
C LEU A 143 -3.41 -0.08 -23.55
N PHE A 144 -3.12 -0.88 -22.50
CA PHE A 144 -3.07 -2.34 -22.66
C PHE A 144 -4.41 -2.93 -23.07
N ALA A 145 -5.51 -2.50 -22.43
CA ALA A 145 -6.85 -3.00 -22.75
C ALA A 145 -7.25 -2.66 -24.19
N LYS A 146 -6.99 -1.44 -24.65
CA LYS A 146 -7.41 -0.96 -25.97
C LYS A 146 -6.46 -1.37 -27.09
N ASP A 147 -5.17 -1.04 -26.96
CA ASP A 147 -4.22 -1.06 -28.08
C ASP A 147 -3.51 -2.42 -28.19
N ILE A 148 -3.39 -3.19 -27.08
CA ILE A 148 -2.64 -4.43 -27.03
C ILE A 148 -3.56 -5.66 -27.03
N LEU A 149 -4.62 -5.60 -26.23
CA LEU A 149 -5.60 -6.69 -26.11
C LEU A 149 -6.82 -6.46 -27.02
N HIS A 150 -6.88 -5.34 -27.74
CA HIS A 150 -7.96 -4.96 -28.66
C HIS A 150 -9.35 -5.05 -28.02
N GLY A 151 -9.43 -4.76 -26.72
CA GLY A 151 -10.66 -4.80 -25.92
C GLY A 151 -11.23 -3.41 -25.63
N GLY A 152 -12.35 -3.39 -24.91
CA GLY A 152 -13.06 -2.18 -24.50
C GLY A 152 -12.96 -1.92 -22.98
N PRO A 153 -13.86 -1.02 -22.47
CA PRO A 153 -13.95 -0.72 -21.04
C PRO A 153 -14.18 -1.94 -20.15
N SER A 154 -14.92 -2.94 -20.63
CA SER A 154 -15.13 -4.20 -19.92
C SER A 154 -13.83 -4.99 -19.72
N THR A 155 -12.95 -4.99 -20.74
CA THR A 155 -11.63 -5.62 -20.65
C THR A 155 -10.76 -4.96 -19.57
N LEU A 156 -10.77 -3.62 -19.51
CA LEU A 156 -10.11 -2.87 -18.45
C LEU A 156 -10.69 -3.24 -17.07
N GLY A 157 -12.02 -3.29 -16.95
CA GLY A 157 -12.69 -3.69 -15.72
C GLY A 157 -12.29 -5.10 -15.25
N PHE A 158 -12.24 -6.08 -16.18
CA PHE A 158 -11.82 -7.44 -15.86
C PHE A 158 -10.35 -7.52 -15.45
N LEU A 159 -9.45 -6.79 -16.11
CA LEU A 159 -8.04 -6.73 -15.72
C LEU A 159 -7.88 -6.16 -14.31
N MET A 160 -8.56 -5.05 -14.00
CA MET A 160 -8.53 -4.48 -12.66
C MET A 160 -9.19 -5.38 -11.62
N GLY A 161 -10.29 -6.06 -11.99
CA GLY A 161 -10.95 -7.07 -11.16
C GLY A 161 -10.02 -8.25 -10.85
N GLY A 162 -9.28 -8.74 -11.85
CA GLY A 162 -8.26 -9.79 -11.65
C GLY A 162 -7.20 -9.36 -10.63
N CYS A 163 -6.70 -8.13 -10.72
CA CYS A 163 -5.80 -7.57 -9.73
C CYS A 163 -6.44 -7.54 -8.33
N GLY A 164 -7.72 -7.13 -8.23
CA GLY A 164 -8.48 -7.13 -6.98
C GLY A 164 -8.62 -8.52 -6.35
N VAL A 165 -8.90 -9.56 -7.17
CA VAL A 165 -8.93 -10.97 -6.72
C VAL A 165 -7.58 -11.39 -6.15
N GLY A 166 -6.48 -11.05 -6.84
CA GLY A 166 -5.13 -11.29 -6.36
C GLY A 166 -4.84 -10.59 -5.03
N ALA A 167 -5.23 -9.33 -4.91
CA ALA A 167 -5.07 -8.57 -3.67
C ALA A 167 -5.88 -9.18 -2.51
N LEU A 168 -7.12 -9.61 -2.76
CA LEU A 168 -7.94 -10.26 -1.74
C LEU A 168 -7.31 -11.58 -1.27
N THR A 169 -6.90 -12.44 -2.20
CA THR A 169 -6.26 -13.72 -1.87
C THR A 169 -4.95 -13.53 -1.13
N GLY A 170 -4.16 -12.52 -1.49
CA GLY A 170 -2.94 -12.15 -0.77
C GLY A 170 -3.22 -11.63 0.64
N ALA A 171 -4.24 -10.81 0.81
CA ALA A 171 -4.66 -10.32 2.13
C ALA A 171 -5.15 -11.46 3.04
N LEU A 172 -5.97 -12.38 2.52
CA LEU A 172 -6.44 -13.57 3.24
C LEU A 172 -5.28 -14.50 3.61
N TYR A 173 -4.34 -14.72 2.69
CA TYR A 173 -3.12 -15.47 2.98
C TYR A 173 -2.32 -14.85 4.12
N LEU A 174 -2.15 -13.53 4.11
CA LEU A 174 -1.40 -12.85 5.16
C LEU A 174 -2.15 -12.88 6.50
N ALA A 175 -3.48 -12.71 6.49
CA ALA A 175 -4.34 -12.79 7.67
C ALA A 175 -4.38 -14.18 8.29
N SER A 176 -4.23 -15.25 7.50
CA SER A 176 -4.18 -16.63 8.00
C SER A 176 -2.89 -16.96 8.77
N ARG A 177 -1.87 -16.09 8.67
CA ARG A 177 -0.59 -16.29 9.36
C ARG A 177 -0.68 -15.85 10.82
N ARG A 178 -0.24 -16.71 11.72
CA ARG A 178 -0.15 -16.41 13.15
C ARG A 178 1.16 -15.67 13.45
N GLY A 179 1.07 -14.38 13.74
CA GLY A 179 2.17 -13.58 14.25
C GLY A 179 3.03 -12.88 13.17
N VAL A 180 3.94 -12.04 13.64
CA VAL A 180 4.78 -11.13 12.84
C VAL A 180 6.05 -11.80 12.32
N LEU A 181 6.39 -12.98 12.90
CA LEU A 181 7.61 -13.71 12.54
C LEU A 181 7.57 -14.16 11.07
N GLY A 182 8.61 -13.81 10.33
CA GLY A 182 8.72 -14.14 8.91
C GLY A 182 8.16 -13.08 7.95
N LEU A 183 7.44 -12.06 8.40
CA LEU A 183 6.96 -10.97 7.54
C LEU A 183 8.10 -10.27 6.79
N GLY A 184 9.28 -10.13 7.41
CA GLY A 184 10.45 -9.59 6.74
C GLY A 184 10.90 -10.37 5.50
N LYS A 185 10.58 -11.68 5.38
CA LYS A 185 10.80 -12.46 4.15
C LYS A 185 9.70 -12.24 3.13
N MET A 186 8.48 -11.96 3.58
CA MET A 186 7.34 -11.76 2.69
C MET A 186 7.47 -10.48 1.87
N ILE A 187 8.12 -9.44 2.41
CA ILE A 187 8.34 -8.18 1.70
C ILE A 187 9.07 -8.39 0.37
N PRO A 188 10.30 -8.92 0.32
CA PRO A 188 10.99 -9.12 -0.96
C PRO A 188 10.32 -10.21 -1.82
N ILE A 189 9.65 -11.20 -1.25
CA ILE A 189 8.91 -12.21 -2.00
C ILE A 189 7.72 -11.54 -2.71
N GLY A 190 6.91 -10.75 -1.99
CA GLY A 190 5.78 -10.02 -2.59
C GLY A 190 6.24 -9.07 -3.68
N ALA A 191 7.30 -8.29 -3.42
CA ALA A 191 7.92 -7.39 -4.40
C ALA A 191 8.43 -8.15 -5.65
N SER A 192 9.00 -9.34 -5.47
CA SER A 192 9.46 -10.18 -6.59
C SER A 192 8.29 -10.73 -7.41
N ILE A 193 7.24 -11.24 -6.75
CA ILE A 193 6.02 -11.73 -7.43
C ILE A 193 5.39 -10.59 -8.23
N PHE A 194 5.30 -9.40 -7.65
CA PHE A 194 4.78 -8.22 -8.33
C PHE A 194 5.62 -7.84 -9.55
N GLY A 195 6.96 -7.74 -9.39
CA GLY A 195 7.87 -7.38 -10.48
C GLY A 195 7.86 -8.40 -11.62
N PHE A 196 7.90 -9.71 -11.31
CA PHE A 196 7.75 -10.77 -12.31
C PHE A 196 6.39 -10.72 -13.01
N GLY A 197 5.32 -10.48 -12.25
CA GLY A 197 3.99 -10.31 -12.81
C GLY A 197 3.94 -9.17 -13.83
N LEU A 198 4.54 -8.00 -13.51
CA LEU A 198 4.62 -6.87 -14.43
C LEU A 198 5.40 -7.18 -15.70
N ILE A 199 6.55 -7.86 -15.58
CA ILE A 199 7.36 -8.28 -16.74
C ILE A 199 6.57 -9.24 -17.62
N ALA A 200 5.99 -10.29 -17.05
CA ALA A 200 5.21 -11.26 -17.79
C ALA A 200 3.97 -10.63 -18.45
N PHE A 201 3.28 -9.73 -17.72
CA PHE A 201 2.13 -8.99 -18.24
C PHE A 201 2.51 -8.07 -19.42
N SER A 202 3.66 -7.40 -19.35
CA SER A 202 4.14 -6.51 -20.41
C SER A 202 4.34 -7.24 -21.75
N LEU A 203 4.64 -8.53 -21.70
CA LEU A 203 4.84 -9.40 -22.87
C LEU A 203 3.57 -10.11 -23.33
N SER A 204 2.51 -10.11 -22.49
CA SER A 204 1.27 -10.82 -22.79
C SER A 204 0.46 -10.14 -23.90
N ARG A 205 -0.09 -10.96 -24.80
CA ARG A 205 -1.02 -10.55 -25.87
C ARG A 205 -2.34 -11.31 -25.79
N ASN A 206 -2.48 -12.20 -24.82
CA ASN A 206 -3.67 -13.02 -24.62
C ASN A 206 -4.44 -12.53 -23.39
N LEU A 207 -5.75 -12.31 -23.52
CA LEU A 207 -6.60 -11.77 -22.46
C LEU A 207 -6.62 -12.69 -21.23
N PHE A 208 -6.78 -14.01 -21.42
CA PHE A 208 -6.86 -14.94 -20.29
C PHE A 208 -5.54 -15.01 -19.51
N LEU A 209 -4.42 -15.03 -20.23
CA LEU A 209 -3.09 -14.95 -19.59
C LEU A 209 -2.92 -13.62 -18.86
N SER A 210 -3.34 -12.52 -19.47
CA SER A 210 -3.28 -11.19 -18.86
C SER A 210 -4.10 -11.11 -17.58
N LEU A 211 -5.29 -11.72 -17.54
CA LEU A 211 -6.12 -11.80 -16.33
C LEU A 211 -5.44 -12.59 -15.21
N ALA A 212 -4.86 -13.75 -15.54
CA ALA A 212 -4.10 -14.55 -14.58
C ALA A 212 -2.90 -13.78 -14.02
N LEU A 213 -2.17 -13.08 -14.90
CA LEU A 213 -1.01 -12.27 -14.50
C LEU A 213 -1.41 -11.06 -13.65
N MET A 214 -2.55 -10.42 -13.92
CA MET A 214 -3.09 -9.36 -13.08
C MET A 214 -3.43 -9.86 -11.66
N THR A 215 -3.92 -11.09 -11.55
CA THR A 215 -4.14 -11.74 -10.24
C THR A 215 -2.81 -11.93 -9.49
N VAL A 216 -1.75 -12.36 -10.18
CA VAL A 216 -0.41 -12.51 -9.60
C VAL A 216 0.16 -11.15 -9.17
N ILE A 217 -0.02 -10.11 -9.99
CA ILE A 217 0.39 -8.73 -9.68
C ILE A 217 -0.30 -8.23 -8.40
N GLY A 218 -1.63 -8.37 -8.33
CA GLY A 218 -2.40 -7.95 -7.15
C GLY A 218 -2.01 -8.69 -5.88
N PHE A 219 -1.78 -10.00 -5.97
CA PHE A 219 -1.29 -10.82 -4.86
C PHE A 219 0.08 -10.34 -4.35
N GLY A 220 1.06 -10.17 -5.25
CA GLY A 220 2.41 -9.72 -4.89
C GLY A 220 2.39 -8.32 -4.26
N GLN A 221 1.62 -7.41 -4.82
CA GLN A 221 1.47 -6.05 -4.35
C GLN A 221 0.94 -5.97 -2.92
N ILE A 222 -0.14 -6.70 -2.61
CA ILE A 222 -0.74 -6.64 -1.26
C ILE A 222 0.15 -7.33 -0.22
N ILE A 223 0.83 -8.42 -0.59
CA ILE A 223 1.79 -9.10 0.30
C ILE A 223 2.92 -8.14 0.70
N GLU A 224 3.51 -7.44 -0.26
CA GLU A 224 4.57 -6.47 0.00
C GLU A 224 4.06 -5.32 0.88
N LEU A 225 2.94 -4.69 0.49
CA LEU A 225 2.37 -3.53 1.16
C LEU A 225 1.95 -3.84 2.60
N ALA A 226 1.19 -4.93 2.80
CA ALA A 226 0.66 -5.28 4.11
C ALA A 226 1.76 -5.83 5.05
N ALA A 227 2.71 -6.61 4.53
CA ALA A 227 3.86 -7.07 5.32
C ALA A 227 4.75 -5.89 5.75
N SER A 228 5.00 -4.93 4.86
CA SER A 228 5.75 -3.70 5.15
C SER A 228 5.04 -2.85 6.21
N ASN A 229 3.75 -2.65 6.06
CA ASN A 229 2.92 -1.90 7.02
C ASN A 229 2.95 -2.55 8.42
N THR A 230 2.65 -3.85 8.50
CA THR A 230 2.63 -4.58 9.77
C THR A 230 4.00 -4.60 10.43
N LEU A 231 5.06 -4.81 9.65
CA LEU A 231 6.42 -4.85 10.19
C LEU A 231 6.85 -3.49 10.74
N LEU A 232 6.59 -2.39 10.01
CA LEU A 232 6.87 -1.04 10.47
C LEU A 232 6.15 -0.73 11.77
N GLN A 233 4.84 -1.01 11.86
CA GLN A 233 4.06 -0.80 13.09
C GLN A 233 4.56 -1.64 14.26
N THR A 234 5.20 -2.79 13.97
CA THR A 234 5.74 -3.68 15.00
C THR A 234 7.11 -3.22 15.51
N ILE A 235 7.97 -2.63 14.66
CA ILE A 235 9.34 -2.27 15.06
C ILE A 235 9.47 -0.83 15.54
N VAL A 236 8.47 0.01 15.30
CA VAL A 236 8.49 1.43 15.67
C VAL A 236 7.83 1.64 17.03
N ASP A 237 8.45 2.46 17.88
CA ASP A 237 7.91 2.84 19.18
C ASP A 237 6.65 3.67 19.03
N ASP A 238 5.73 3.56 20.00
CA ASP A 238 4.40 4.19 19.94
C ASP A 238 4.45 5.70 19.74
N GLU A 239 5.45 6.36 20.37
CA GLU A 239 5.67 7.81 20.26
C GLU A 239 6.04 8.26 18.85
N GLN A 240 6.70 7.42 18.09
CA GLN A 240 7.20 7.74 16.74
C GLN A 240 6.38 7.09 15.62
N ARG A 241 5.42 6.23 15.98
CA ARG A 241 4.60 5.47 15.03
C ARG A 241 3.89 6.38 14.03
N GLY A 242 3.25 7.45 14.50
CA GLY A 242 2.55 8.39 13.63
C GLY A 242 3.48 9.04 12.60
N ARG A 243 4.68 9.43 13.00
CA ARG A 243 5.68 10.07 12.12
C ARG A 243 6.18 9.09 11.06
N VAL A 244 6.57 7.87 11.44
CA VAL A 244 7.06 6.84 10.52
C VAL A 244 5.96 6.40 9.54
N MET A 245 4.72 6.25 10.02
CA MET A 245 3.58 5.92 9.16
C MET A 245 3.20 7.06 8.22
N GLY A 246 3.46 8.31 8.59
CA GLY A 246 3.40 9.44 7.67
C GLY A 246 4.37 9.29 6.50
N PHE A 247 5.64 8.94 6.75
CA PHE A 247 6.62 8.65 5.69
C PHE A 247 6.26 7.43 4.85
N PHE A 248 5.68 6.39 5.45
CA PHE A 248 5.12 5.25 4.74
C PHE A 248 4.04 5.70 3.74
N THR A 249 3.13 6.56 4.17
CA THR A 249 2.06 7.10 3.33
C THR A 249 2.62 7.96 2.19
N VAL A 250 3.60 8.82 2.46
CA VAL A 250 4.28 9.62 1.44
C VAL A 250 5.03 8.74 0.44
N ALA A 251 5.73 7.71 0.91
CA ALA A 251 6.43 6.77 0.03
C ALA A 251 5.45 5.99 -0.87
N PHE A 252 4.29 5.60 -0.34
CA PHE A 252 3.30 4.83 -1.11
C PHE A 252 2.42 5.71 -1.99
N LEU A 253 1.77 6.73 -1.43
CA LEU A 253 0.82 7.57 -2.18
C LEU A 253 1.51 8.75 -2.87
N GLY A 254 2.55 9.34 -2.27
CA GLY A 254 3.22 10.51 -2.81
C GLY A 254 4.12 10.20 -4.01
N MET A 255 4.72 9.00 -4.09
CA MET A 255 5.55 8.61 -5.22
C MET A 255 4.75 8.15 -6.44
N ALA A 256 3.50 7.69 -6.27
CA ALA A 256 2.67 7.20 -7.36
C ALA A 256 2.36 8.24 -8.45
N PRO A 257 1.99 9.51 -8.15
CA PRO A 257 1.80 10.53 -9.17
C PRO A 257 3.08 10.84 -9.96
N ILE A 258 4.22 10.91 -9.27
CA ILE A 258 5.53 11.15 -9.93
C ILE A 258 5.86 9.99 -10.86
N GLY A 259 5.68 8.75 -10.38
CA GLY A 259 5.85 7.55 -11.18
C GLY A 259 4.93 7.52 -12.40
N SER A 260 3.68 7.93 -12.23
CA SER A 260 2.69 7.99 -13.32
C SER A 260 3.07 8.97 -14.41
N LEU A 261 3.62 10.14 -14.03
CA LEU A 261 4.14 11.13 -14.99
C LEU A 261 5.35 10.58 -15.76
N ILE A 262 6.30 9.96 -15.04
CA ILE A 262 7.48 9.34 -15.66
C ILE A 262 7.04 8.23 -16.61
N ALA A 263 6.16 7.34 -16.17
CA ALA A 263 5.68 6.22 -16.98
C ALA A 263 4.87 6.69 -18.20
N GLY A 264 4.07 7.77 -18.08
CA GLY A 264 3.37 8.38 -19.20
C GLY A 264 4.34 8.95 -20.24
N ALA A 265 5.39 9.67 -19.78
CA ALA A 265 6.43 10.19 -20.65
C ALA A 265 7.25 9.05 -21.31
N MET A 266 7.61 8.01 -20.57
CA MET A 266 8.29 6.84 -21.14
C MET A 266 7.40 6.11 -22.14
N ALA A 267 6.13 5.90 -21.83
CA ALA A 267 5.20 5.20 -22.70
C ALA A 267 4.97 5.93 -24.04
N SER A 268 5.06 7.26 -24.07
CA SER A 268 4.96 8.04 -25.30
C SER A 268 6.18 7.86 -26.23
N VAL A 269 7.34 7.47 -25.69
CA VAL A 269 8.60 7.31 -26.46
C VAL A 269 8.87 5.83 -26.80
N ILE A 270 8.78 4.96 -25.80
CA ILE A 270 9.15 3.52 -25.95
C ILE A 270 7.94 2.58 -25.94
N GLY A 271 6.74 3.11 -25.77
CA GLY A 271 5.50 2.33 -25.66
C GLY A 271 5.22 1.77 -24.27
N ALA A 272 3.94 1.49 -24.01
CA ALA A 272 3.47 1.00 -22.71
C ALA A 272 4.09 -0.35 -22.31
N PRO A 273 4.28 -1.36 -23.19
CA PRO A 273 4.91 -2.63 -22.81
C PRO A 273 6.32 -2.49 -22.27
N TRP A 274 7.18 -1.74 -22.97
CA TRP A 274 8.56 -1.55 -22.54
C TRP A 274 8.66 -0.72 -21.25
N THR A 275 7.79 0.27 -21.09
CA THR A 275 7.69 1.05 -19.84
C THR A 275 7.37 0.14 -18.67
N LEU A 276 6.40 -0.75 -18.83
CA LEU A 276 5.99 -1.68 -17.78
C LEU A 276 7.06 -2.74 -17.50
N PHE A 277 7.75 -3.21 -18.54
CA PHE A 277 8.88 -4.14 -18.44
C PHE A 277 9.99 -3.54 -17.56
N ILE A 278 10.40 -2.30 -17.83
CA ILE A 278 11.42 -1.57 -17.07
C ILE A 278 10.97 -1.39 -15.62
N GLY A 279 9.71 -1.03 -15.39
CA GLY A 279 9.12 -0.94 -14.06
C GLY A 279 9.23 -2.24 -13.28
N GLY A 280 8.87 -3.37 -13.91
CA GLY A 280 8.98 -4.70 -13.32
C GLY A 280 10.41 -5.11 -13.00
N VAL A 281 11.36 -4.86 -13.92
CA VAL A 281 12.80 -5.12 -13.69
C VAL A 281 13.33 -4.29 -12.52
N THR A 282 12.97 -3.02 -12.45
CA THR A 282 13.37 -2.13 -11.35
C THR A 282 12.83 -2.62 -10.01
N CYS A 283 11.57 -3.08 -9.96
CA CYS A 283 11.00 -3.71 -8.77
C CYS A 283 11.76 -4.96 -8.34
N LEU A 284 12.16 -5.83 -9.29
CA LEU A 284 12.98 -7.02 -8.98
C LEU A 284 14.35 -6.67 -8.44
N ILE A 285 15.01 -5.66 -9.01
CA ILE A 285 16.30 -5.17 -8.50
C ILE A 285 16.13 -4.66 -7.05
N GLY A 286 15.09 -3.89 -6.78
CA GLY A 286 14.76 -3.42 -5.43
C GLY A 286 14.52 -4.58 -4.46
N ALA A 287 13.73 -5.56 -4.87
CA ALA A 287 13.45 -6.77 -4.09
C ALA A 287 14.73 -7.57 -3.78
N ALA A 288 15.60 -7.76 -4.77
CA ALA A 288 16.87 -8.46 -4.62
C ALA A 288 17.82 -7.69 -3.68
N ALA A 289 17.90 -6.36 -3.82
CA ALA A 289 18.70 -5.51 -2.94
C ALA A 289 18.23 -5.57 -1.48
N PHE A 290 16.91 -5.58 -1.27
CA PHE A 290 16.31 -5.75 0.05
C PHE A 290 16.57 -7.15 0.62
N ALA A 291 16.39 -8.20 -0.20
CA ALA A 291 16.64 -9.59 0.20
C ALA A 291 18.07 -9.82 0.64
N ARG A 292 19.06 -9.23 -0.05
CA ARG A 292 20.48 -9.30 0.33
C ARG A 292 20.77 -8.66 1.69
N LYS A 293 20.05 -7.58 2.02
CA LYS A 293 20.19 -6.89 3.31
C LYS A 293 19.40 -7.55 4.45
N LEU A 294 18.47 -8.44 4.13
CA LEU A 294 17.52 -9.01 5.07
C LEU A 294 18.16 -9.67 6.31
N PRO A 295 19.27 -10.43 6.21
CA PRO A 295 19.93 -11.01 7.40
C PRO A 295 20.35 -9.92 8.41
N ARG A 296 21.01 -8.87 7.91
CA ARG A 296 21.45 -7.73 8.73
C ARG A 296 20.28 -6.92 9.31
N LEU A 297 19.22 -6.74 8.52
CA LEU A 297 18.00 -6.04 8.99
C LEU A 297 17.30 -6.80 10.12
N ARG A 298 17.30 -8.15 10.06
CA ARG A 298 16.76 -9.02 11.10
C ARG A 298 17.56 -8.95 12.39
N GLU A 299 18.89 -8.98 12.28
CA GLU A 299 19.77 -8.86 13.44
C GLU A 299 19.47 -7.55 14.20
N LYS A 300 19.34 -6.43 13.48
CA LYS A 300 19.01 -5.12 14.07
C LYS A 300 17.58 -5.03 14.64
N ALA A 301 16.61 -5.76 14.08
CA ALA A 301 15.24 -5.78 14.57
C ALA A 301 15.04 -6.78 15.73
N ARG A 302 15.93 -7.75 15.91
CA ARG A 302 15.84 -8.80 16.93
C ARG A 302 15.68 -8.29 18.36
N PRO A 303 16.45 -7.28 18.84
CA PRO A 303 16.28 -6.74 20.20
C PRO A 303 14.87 -6.23 20.45
N ILE A 304 14.26 -5.58 19.45
CA ILE A 304 12.88 -5.05 19.53
C ILE A 304 11.86 -6.19 19.66
N TYR A 305 12.07 -7.30 18.96
CA TYR A 305 11.19 -8.47 19.08
C TYR A 305 11.30 -9.15 20.44
N VAL A 306 12.46 -9.13 21.06
CA VAL A 306 12.67 -9.66 22.41
C VAL A 306 11.97 -8.76 23.46
N THR A 307 12.17 -7.45 23.40
CA THR A 307 11.53 -6.49 24.32
C THR A 307 10.01 -6.49 24.20
N ARG A 308 9.46 -6.78 23.02
CA ARG A 308 8.01 -6.89 22.78
C ARG A 308 7.43 -8.28 23.05
N GLY A 309 8.24 -9.22 23.57
CA GLY A 309 7.80 -10.59 23.90
C GLY A 309 7.45 -11.45 22.68
N ILE A 310 7.82 -11.02 21.45
CA ILE A 310 7.58 -11.76 20.20
C ILE A 310 8.56 -12.91 20.05
N LEU A 311 9.79 -12.73 20.54
CA LEU A 311 10.83 -13.75 20.62
C LEU A 311 11.24 -14.00 22.07
N PRO A 312 11.46 -15.27 22.49
CA PRO A 312 11.99 -15.55 23.81
C PRO A 312 13.40 -14.95 23.94
N ALA A 313 13.71 -14.42 25.12
CA ALA A 313 15.04 -13.99 25.48
C ALA A 313 15.96 -15.22 25.58
N ILE A 314 16.80 -15.44 24.57
CA ILE A 314 17.72 -16.60 24.51
C ILE A 314 18.86 -16.48 25.56
N ALA A 315 19.01 -15.33 26.21
CA ALA A 315 20.15 -15.02 27.08
C ALA A 315 20.17 -15.80 28.40
N SER A 316 19.04 -16.31 28.90
CA SER A 316 19.01 -17.03 30.17
C SER A 316 19.47 -18.50 30.10
N GLY A 317 19.52 -19.10 28.92
CA GLY A 317 19.91 -20.50 28.75
C GLY A 317 21.43 -20.74 28.72
N ILE A 318 22.22 -19.77 28.27
CA ILE A 318 23.68 -19.91 28.17
C ILE A 318 24.37 -19.54 29.49
N GLU A 319 23.87 -18.55 30.22
CA GLU A 319 24.36 -18.20 31.54
C GLU A 319 24.08 -19.30 32.58
N CYS A 320 22.90 -19.92 32.57
CA CYS A 320 22.63 -21.09 33.44
C CYS A 320 23.48 -22.32 33.10
N ALA A 321 23.91 -22.51 31.86
CA ALA A 321 24.76 -23.62 31.49
C ALA A 321 26.23 -23.40 31.91
N THR A 322 26.67 -22.14 32.02
CA THR A 322 28.04 -21.79 32.50
C THR A 322 28.15 -21.73 34.02
N GLU A 323 27.08 -21.40 34.74
CA GLU A 323 27.07 -21.44 36.21
C GLU A 323 26.91 -22.86 36.79
N GLY A 324 26.43 -23.84 36.02
CA GLY A 324 26.28 -25.23 36.42
C GLY A 324 27.58 -26.06 36.43
N THR A 325 28.71 -25.48 36.00
CA THR A 325 30.01 -26.20 35.89
C THR A 325 31.07 -25.78 36.94
N VAL A 326 30.68 -25.18 38.05
CA VAL A 326 31.66 -24.95 39.15
C VAL A 326 31.66 -26.19 40.06
N PRO A 327 32.76 -26.95 40.13
CA PRO A 327 32.83 -28.10 41.04
C PRO A 327 32.93 -27.60 42.49
N ARG A 328 31.98 -28.01 43.30
CA ARG A 328 32.12 -27.89 44.77
C ARG A 328 33.34 -28.65 45.23
N LYS A 329 34.31 -27.97 45.80
CA LYS A 329 35.31 -28.52 46.71
C LYS A 329 34.81 -28.48 48.11
#